data_594a95daae8f86fa1df37ca5a868233a
#
_entry.id   594a95daae8f86fa1df37ca5a868233a
#
_cell.length_a   1.000
_cell.length_b   1.000
_cell.length_c   1.000
_cell.angle_alpha   90.00
_cell.angle_beta   90.00
_cell.angle_gamma   90.00
#
_symmetry.space_group_name_H-M   'P 1'
#
loop_
_entity.id
_entity.type
_entity.pdbx_description
1 polymer ?
#
loop_
_entity_poly.entity_id
_entity_poly.type
_entity_poly.pdbx_seq_one_letter_code
_entity_poly.pdbx_strand_id
1 'polypeptide(L)'
;MKFTADAEDGTVDVIFEFSGVKTAGKKIVAFETLEYKGKEYAVHADINDNDQTVLIPKVSTTASDKNNGTHMSYAGKDVTIVDKVEVKNIVAGREYTLKGKVMDKKTGNPLLVDGKEITAEKTFKANGENETVELEFTFDASALKGTTTVVFENLYEGDRKSVV
;
A
#
# COMPACT_ATOMS: atom_id res chain seq x y z
N MET A 1 -26.85 -13.45 -7.45
CA MET A 1 -27.92 -12.80 -6.65
C MET A 1 -29.24 -12.94 -7.40
N LYS A 2 -30.39 -12.97 -6.69
CA LYS A 2 -31.73 -12.93 -7.30
C LYS A 2 -32.51 -11.76 -6.75
N PHE A 3 -33.24 -11.06 -7.59
CA PHE A 3 -34.10 -9.93 -7.22
C PHE A 3 -35.37 -9.93 -8.07
N THR A 4 -36.36 -9.17 -7.65
CA THR A 4 -37.59 -8.91 -8.40
C THR A 4 -37.59 -7.44 -8.78
N ALA A 5 -37.73 -7.14 -10.07
CA ALA A 5 -37.89 -5.76 -10.52
C ALA A 5 -39.31 -5.28 -10.14
N ASP A 6 -39.40 -4.13 -9.52
CA ASP A 6 -40.65 -3.48 -9.09
C ASP A 6 -41.01 -2.28 -9.99
N ALA A 7 -40.10 -1.91 -10.93
CA ALA A 7 -40.29 -0.86 -11.94
C ALA A 7 -39.50 -1.21 -13.22
N GLU A 8 -39.67 -0.42 -14.29
CA GLU A 8 -38.92 -0.56 -15.54
C GLU A 8 -37.44 -0.26 -15.35
N ASP A 9 -37.12 0.73 -14.52
CA ASP A 9 -35.76 1.12 -14.15
C ASP A 9 -35.52 0.86 -12.67
N GLY A 10 -34.31 0.43 -12.34
CA GLY A 10 -33.91 0.16 -10.96
C GLY A 10 -32.41 -0.03 -10.80
N THR A 11 -31.94 0.04 -9.56
CA THR A 11 -30.55 -0.21 -9.18
C THR A 11 -30.47 -1.43 -8.27
N VAL A 12 -29.48 -2.27 -8.49
CA VAL A 12 -29.21 -3.45 -7.67
C VAL A 12 -27.75 -3.47 -7.27
N ASP A 13 -27.48 -3.55 -5.97
CA ASP A 13 -26.10 -3.69 -5.46
C ASP A 13 -25.62 -5.13 -5.56
N VAL A 14 -24.49 -5.35 -6.22
CA VAL A 14 -23.82 -6.65 -6.28
C VAL A 14 -22.56 -6.57 -5.43
N ILE A 15 -22.48 -7.39 -4.38
CA ILE A 15 -21.36 -7.36 -3.42
C ILE A 15 -20.36 -8.46 -3.77
N PHE A 16 -19.11 -8.07 -3.97
CA PHE A 16 -17.97 -8.97 -4.18
C PHE A 16 -17.05 -8.93 -2.95
N GLU A 17 -16.84 -10.07 -2.30
CA GLU A 17 -15.93 -10.20 -1.17
C GLU A 17 -14.68 -10.99 -1.57
N PHE A 18 -13.51 -10.43 -1.35
CA PHE A 18 -12.24 -11.09 -1.64
C PHE A 18 -11.11 -10.61 -0.70
N SER A 19 -10.02 -11.38 -0.63
CA SER A 19 -8.86 -11.01 0.17
C SER A 19 -7.96 -10.02 -0.57
N GLY A 20 -7.82 -8.81 -0.03
CA GLY A 20 -6.92 -7.77 -0.54
C GLY A 20 -5.45 -8.18 -0.57
N VAL A 21 -5.00 -9.01 0.40
CA VAL A 21 -3.59 -9.45 0.51
C VAL A 21 -3.10 -10.17 -0.75
N LYS A 22 -3.93 -11.03 -1.34
CA LYS A 22 -3.58 -11.78 -2.56
C LYS A 22 -3.73 -10.97 -3.85
N THR A 23 -4.33 -9.80 -3.77
CA THR A 23 -4.64 -8.94 -4.92
C THR A 23 -3.85 -7.63 -4.93
N ALA A 24 -2.94 -7.43 -3.97
CA ALA A 24 -2.09 -6.24 -3.91
C ALA A 24 -1.40 -5.94 -5.25
N GLY A 25 -1.54 -4.72 -5.73
CA GLY A 25 -1.01 -4.26 -7.02
C GLY A 25 -1.83 -4.67 -8.25
N LYS A 26 -3.00 -5.31 -8.07
CA LYS A 26 -3.90 -5.64 -9.19
C LYS A 26 -4.93 -4.55 -9.41
N LYS A 27 -5.41 -4.49 -10.65
CA LYS A 27 -6.64 -3.82 -11.04
C LYS A 27 -7.70 -4.90 -11.22
N ILE A 28 -8.83 -4.75 -10.59
CA ILE A 28 -9.93 -5.72 -10.60
C ILE A 28 -11.08 -5.06 -11.33
N VAL A 29 -11.62 -5.72 -12.34
CA VAL A 29 -12.80 -5.25 -13.09
C VAL A 29 -13.96 -6.18 -12.78
N ALA A 30 -15.10 -5.62 -12.40
CA ALA A 30 -16.33 -6.38 -12.17
C ALA A 30 -17.05 -6.59 -13.51
N PHE A 31 -17.50 -7.82 -13.73
CA PHE A 31 -18.36 -8.17 -14.85
C PHE A 31 -19.70 -8.66 -14.33
N GLU A 32 -20.79 -8.19 -14.92
CA GLU A 32 -22.14 -8.56 -14.52
C GLU A 32 -22.92 -9.16 -15.68
N THR A 33 -23.71 -10.17 -15.38
CA THR A 33 -24.68 -10.77 -16.30
C THR A 33 -26.05 -10.73 -15.69
N LEU A 34 -27.02 -10.16 -16.37
CA LEU A 34 -28.42 -10.22 -16.02
C LEU A 34 -29.05 -11.43 -16.71
N GLU A 35 -29.69 -12.30 -15.93
CA GLU A 35 -30.41 -13.49 -16.42
C GLU A 35 -31.89 -13.40 -16.08
N TYR A 36 -32.73 -13.85 -17.02
CA TYR A 36 -34.16 -14.05 -16.81
C TYR A 36 -34.58 -15.48 -17.23
N LYS A 37 -35.16 -16.23 -16.32
CA LYS A 37 -35.57 -17.62 -16.55
C LYS A 37 -34.47 -18.53 -17.09
N GLY A 38 -33.23 -18.34 -16.59
CA GLY A 38 -32.05 -19.11 -16.96
C GLY A 38 -31.48 -18.81 -18.36
N LYS A 39 -31.83 -17.67 -18.93
CA LYS A 39 -31.26 -17.17 -20.16
C LYS A 39 -30.59 -15.81 -19.90
N GLU A 40 -29.43 -15.61 -20.52
CA GLU A 40 -28.77 -14.30 -20.52
C GLU A 40 -29.69 -13.26 -21.16
N TYR A 41 -29.91 -12.16 -20.46
CA TYR A 41 -30.76 -11.05 -20.88
C TYR A 41 -29.94 -9.83 -21.25
N ALA A 42 -28.91 -9.56 -20.45
CA ALA A 42 -27.92 -8.51 -20.71
C ALA A 42 -26.60 -8.87 -20.03
N VAL A 43 -25.49 -8.39 -20.60
CA VAL A 43 -24.14 -8.57 -20.05
C VAL A 43 -23.39 -7.26 -20.12
N HIS A 44 -22.65 -6.95 -19.05
CA HIS A 44 -21.64 -5.91 -19.02
C HIS A 44 -20.30 -6.55 -18.67
N ALA A 45 -19.40 -6.66 -19.66
CA ALA A 45 -18.13 -7.36 -19.54
C ALA A 45 -17.03 -6.66 -20.36
N ASP A 46 -16.84 -5.36 -20.13
CA ASP A 46 -15.74 -4.60 -20.74
C ASP A 46 -14.55 -4.54 -19.75
N ILE A 47 -13.45 -5.21 -20.13
CA ILE A 47 -12.22 -5.24 -19.31
C ILE A 47 -11.54 -3.86 -19.18
N ASN A 48 -11.87 -2.91 -20.04
CA ASN A 48 -11.32 -1.56 -20.04
C ASN A 48 -12.23 -0.53 -19.37
N ASP A 49 -13.36 -0.97 -18.80
CA ASP A 49 -14.27 -0.07 -18.11
C ASP A 49 -13.67 0.44 -16.81
N ASN A 50 -13.39 1.74 -16.78
CA ASN A 50 -12.82 2.39 -15.59
C ASN A 50 -13.82 2.52 -14.45
N ASP A 51 -15.12 2.63 -14.74
CA ASP A 51 -16.17 2.76 -13.72
C ASP A 51 -16.40 1.43 -12.99
N GLN A 52 -16.07 0.32 -13.63
CA GLN A 52 -16.09 -1.03 -13.05
C GLN A 52 -14.74 -1.47 -12.48
N THR A 53 -13.72 -0.60 -12.54
CA THR A 53 -12.35 -0.93 -12.12
C THR A 53 -12.08 -0.52 -10.68
N VAL A 54 -11.63 -1.48 -9.87
CA VAL A 54 -11.16 -1.26 -8.50
C VAL A 54 -9.66 -1.42 -8.43
N LEU A 55 -8.95 -0.38 -7.97
CA LEU A 55 -7.52 -0.37 -7.78
C LEU A 55 -7.16 -0.96 -6.42
N ILE A 56 -6.25 -1.94 -6.38
CA ILE A 56 -5.71 -2.48 -5.14
C ILE A 56 -4.29 -1.97 -4.95
N PRO A 57 -4.03 -1.12 -3.95
CA PRO A 57 -2.71 -0.54 -3.73
C PRO A 57 -1.63 -1.58 -3.48
N LYS A 58 -0.38 -1.22 -3.81
CA LYS A 58 0.83 -1.97 -3.48
C LYS A 58 1.92 -1.01 -3.08
N VAL A 59 2.68 -1.40 -2.06
CA VAL A 59 3.91 -0.73 -1.63
C VAL A 59 5.09 -1.67 -1.86
N SER A 60 6.20 -1.14 -2.35
CA SER A 60 7.49 -1.83 -2.42
C SER A 60 8.61 -0.84 -2.10
N THR A 61 9.65 -1.29 -1.42
CA THR A 61 10.62 -0.38 -0.83
C THR A 61 12.07 -0.83 -1.05
N THR A 62 12.97 0.13 -0.97
CA THR A 62 14.41 -0.10 -1.00
C THR A 62 15.09 0.86 -0.03
N ALA A 63 15.60 0.32 1.07
CA ALA A 63 16.34 1.08 2.07
C ALA A 63 17.85 1.12 1.75
N SER A 64 18.47 2.28 1.93
CA SER A 64 19.90 2.49 1.76
C SER A 64 20.45 3.50 2.78
N ASP A 65 21.75 3.46 3.02
CA ASP A 65 22.44 4.52 3.76
C ASP A 65 22.48 5.80 2.92
N LYS A 66 22.10 6.92 3.52
CA LYS A 66 22.01 8.23 2.82
C LYS A 66 23.36 8.70 2.27
N ASN A 67 24.47 8.41 2.97
CA ASN A 67 25.77 8.94 2.63
C ASN A 67 26.46 8.17 1.49
N ASN A 68 26.25 6.86 1.42
CA ASN A 68 26.95 6.01 0.44
C ASN A 68 26.03 5.32 -0.57
N GLY A 69 24.71 5.40 -0.39
CA GLY A 69 23.69 4.83 -1.30
C GLY A 69 23.66 3.30 -1.31
N THR A 70 24.34 2.62 -0.38
CA THR A 70 24.39 1.16 -0.31
C THR A 70 23.49 0.62 0.82
N HIS A 71 23.31 -0.71 0.85
CA HIS A 71 22.59 -1.39 1.95
C HIS A 71 23.46 -1.59 3.20
N MET A 72 24.61 -0.96 3.27
CA MET A 72 25.51 -1.05 4.40
C MET A 72 25.82 0.34 4.96
N SER A 73 25.62 0.51 6.27
CA SER A 73 25.92 1.73 6.99
C SER A 73 27.03 1.49 8.02
N TYR A 74 27.74 2.55 8.37
CA TYR A 74 28.71 2.53 9.46
C TYR A 74 28.01 2.76 10.80
N ALA A 75 28.37 1.99 11.85
CA ALA A 75 27.88 2.22 13.20
C ALA A 75 28.47 3.54 13.73
N GLY A 76 27.67 4.58 13.75
CA GLY A 76 28.04 5.95 14.16
C GLY A 76 26.85 6.69 14.74
N LYS A 77 27.10 7.93 15.21
CA LYS A 77 26.06 8.71 15.92
C LYS A 77 24.94 9.19 15.02
N ASP A 78 25.23 9.64 13.82
CA ASP A 78 24.26 10.31 12.96
C ASP A 78 24.06 9.49 11.67
N VAL A 79 23.57 8.27 11.82
CA VAL A 79 23.23 7.41 10.68
C VAL A 79 21.86 7.79 10.16
N THR A 80 21.75 8.01 8.86
CA THR A 80 20.46 8.20 8.19
C THR A 80 20.24 7.10 7.15
N ILE A 81 19.19 6.35 7.35
CA ILE A 81 18.64 5.42 6.34
C ILE A 81 17.61 6.18 5.52
N VAL A 82 17.73 6.12 4.21
CA VAL A 82 16.69 6.57 3.27
C VAL A 82 15.98 5.34 2.74
N ASP A 83 14.68 5.30 2.94
CA ASP A 83 13.84 4.28 2.36
C ASP A 83 13.03 4.86 1.21
N LYS A 84 13.35 4.38 0.00
CA LYS A 84 12.63 4.76 -1.22
C LYS A 84 11.45 3.84 -1.42
N VAL A 85 10.26 4.40 -1.27
CA VAL A 85 8.99 3.69 -1.29
C VAL A 85 8.26 3.94 -2.61
N GLU A 86 8.06 2.88 -3.38
CA GLU A 86 7.21 2.89 -4.57
C GLU A 86 5.79 2.51 -4.18
N VAL A 87 4.85 3.40 -4.44
CA VAL A 87 3.41 3.19 -4.19
C VAL A 87 2.70 3.08 -5.54
N LYS A 88 1.90 2.05 -5.72
CA LYS A 88 1.17 1.78 -6.98
C LYS A 88 -0.32 1.61 -6.72
N ASN A 89 -1.12 1.89 -7.77
CA ASN A 89 -2.56 1.76 -7.78
C ASN A 89 -3.25 2.61 -6.70
N ILE A 90 -2.82 3.85 -6.55
CA ILE A 90 -3.48 4.85 -5.72
C ILE A 90 -4.28 5.83 -6.58
N VAL A 91 -5.18 6.57 -5.96
CA VAL A 91 -6.06 7.50 -6.68
C VAL A 91 -5.43 8.89 -6.73
N ALA A 92 -5.24 9.41 -7.94
CA ALA A 92 -4.72 10.75 -8.14
C ALA A 92 -5.59 11.81 -7.44
N GLY A 93 -4.94 12.84 -6.87
CA GLY A 93 -5.60 13.93 -6.16
C GLY A 93 -5.95 13.64 -4.71
N ARG A 94 -5.89 12.38 -4.25
CA ARG A 94 -6.11 12.01 -2.84
C ARG A 94 -4.84 12.16 -2.02
N GLU A 95 -5.04 12.34 -0.71
CA GLU A 95 -3.97 12.45 0.28
C GLU A 95 -3.74 11.10 0.94
N TYR A 96 -2.47 10.71 1.03
CA TYR A 96 -2.01 9.47 1.65
C TYR A 96 -0.95 9.78 2.69
N THR A 97 -0.90 8.97 3.74
CA THR A 97 0.16 9.00 4.76
C THR A 97 0.92 7.68 4.73
N LEU A 98 2.23 7.77 4.51
CA LEU A 98 3.15 6.66 4.60
C LEU A 98 3.81 6.69 5.99
N LYS A 99 3.75 5.58 6.72
CA LYS A 99 4.40 5.43 8.03
C LYS A 99 5.39 4.29 7.96
N GLY A 100 6.63 4.56 8.30
CA GLY A 100 7.72 3.59 8.32
C GLY A 100 8.28 3.36 9.71
N LYS A 101 8.82 2.16 9.94
CA LYS A 101 9.44 1.72 11.19
C LYS A 101 10.66 0.85 10.88
N VAL A 102 11.77 1.13 11.57
CA VAL A 102 12.97 0.28 11.48
C VAL A 102 12.84 -0.91 12.43
N MET A 103 13.08 -2.10 11.90
CA MET A 103 12.97 -3.37 12.63
C MET A 103 14.34 -4.03 12.74
N ASP A 104 14.61 -4.72 13.83
CA ASP A 104 15.71 -5.67 13.94
C ASP A 104 15.34 -6.96 13.18
N LYS A 105 16.06 -7.26 12.12
CA LYS A 105 15.77 -8.42 11.27
C LYS A 105 15.91 -9.75 11.99
N LYS A 106 16.79 -9.84 13.00
CA LYS A 106 17.05 -11.08 13.73
C LYS A 106 15.92 -11.41 14.70
N THR A 107 15.38 -10.40 15.38
CA THR A 107 14.33 -10.60 16.39
C THR A 107 12.92 -10.43 15.85
N GLY A 108 12.77 -9.70 14.73
CA GLY A 108 11.47 -9.32 14.17
C GLY A 108 10.76 -8.23 14.98
N ASN A 109 11.44 -7.63 15.96
CA ASN A 109 10.89 -6.56 16.80
C ASN A 109 11.32 -5.18 16.28
N PRO A 110 10.61 -4.09 16.69
CA PRO A 110 11.08 -2.74 16.46
C PRO A 110 12.49 -2.53 16.97
N LEU A 111 13.35 -1.89 16.17
CA LEU A 111 14.67 -1.50 16.63
C LEU A 111 14.55 -0.33 17.59
N LEU A 112 15.16 -0.48 18.77
CA LEU A 112 15.14 0.54 19.81
C LEU A 112 16.51 1.21 19.93
N VAL A 113 16.51 2.54 19.96
CA VAL A 113 17.67 3.37 20.33
C VAL A 113 17.25 4.21 21.53
N ASP A 114 17.98 4.12 22.64
CA ASP A 114 17.63 4.74 23.92
C ASP A 114 16.19 4.45 24.37
N GLY A 115 15.73 3.21 24.13
CA GLY A 115 14.39 2.76 24.50
C GLY A 115 13.26 3.28 23.60
N LYS A 116 13.58 3.97 22.49
CA LYS A 116 12.59 4.52 21.55
C LYS A 116 12.65 3.80 20.20
N GLU A 117 11.48 3.56 19.61
CA GLU A 117 11.37 3.05 18.24
C GLU A 117 11.86 4.12 17.25
N ILE A 118 12.47 3.66 16.16
CA ILE A 118 12.90 4.51 15.06
C ILE A 118 11.79 4.49 14.01
N THR A 119 11.08 5.60 13.88
CA THR A 119 9.94 5.76 12.98
C THR A 119 10.06 7.01 12.13
N ALA A 120 9.42 7.01 10.98
CA ALA A 120 9.23 8.18 10.13
C ALA A 120 7.85 8.14 9.51
N GLU A 121 7.29 9.32 9.21
CA GLU A 121 6.05 9.41 8.45
C GLU A 121 6.09 10.56 7.46
N LYS A 122 5.35 10.42 6.38
CA LYS A 122 5.21 11.45 5.35
C LYS A 122 3.82 11.41 4.75
N THR A 123 3.13 12.54 4.80
CA THR A 123 1.88 12.75 4.09
C THR A 123 2.17 13.36 2.73
N PHE A 124 1.50 12.88 1.70
CA PHE A 124 1.64 13.36 0.33
C PHE A 124 0.30 13.30 -0.41
N LYS A 125 0.15 14.20 -1.38
CA LYS A 125 -0.98 14.17 -2.31
C LYS A 125 -0.52 13.46 -3.59
N ALA A 126 -1.25 12.44 -4.00
CA ALA A 126 -0.93 11.68 -5.20
C ALA A 126 -1.13 12.53 -6.46
N ASN A 127 -0.12 12.59 -7.33
CA ASN A 127 -0.20 13.25 -8.63
C ASN A 127 -0.70 12.29 -9.71
N GLY A 128 -0.59 10.98 -9.48
CA GLY A 128 -1.01 9.91 -10.38
C GLY A 128 -1.30 8.62 -9.66
N GLU A 129 -1.52 7.54 -10.41
CA GLU A 129 -1.73 6.18 -9.84
C GLU A 129 -0.47 5.58 -9.20
N ASN A 130 0.70 6.11 -9.53
CA ASN A 130 1.99 5.63 -9.02
C ASN A 130 2.82 6.80 -8.51
N GLU A 131 3.40 6.62 -7.33
CA GLU A 131 4.25 7.61 -6.67
C GLU A 131 5.52 6.98 -6.14
N THR A 132 6.55 7.80 -5.99
CA THR A 132 7.76 7.44 -5.24
C THR A 132 7.91 8.43 -4.09
N VAL A 133 7.98 7.91 -2.88
CA VAL A 133 8.08 8.69 -1.64
C VAL A 133 9.31 8.24 -0.88
N GLU A 134 10.10 9.17 -0.35
CA GLU A 134 11.24 8.84 0.48
C GLU A 134 10.92 9.12 1.96
N LEU A 135 11.22 8.14 2.82
CA LEU A 135 11.25 8.28 4.27
C LEU A 135 12.70 8.29 4.74
N GLU A 136 13.02 9.18 5.67
CA GLU A 136 14.34 9.28 6.27
C GLU A 136 14.27 8.92 7.76
N PHE A 137 15.18 8.03 8.19
CA PHE A 137 15.30 7.58 9.57
C PHE A 137 16.70 7.93 10.06
N THR A 138 16.81 8.93 10.95
CA THR A 138 18.08 9.34 11.53
C THR A 138 18.16 8.92 13.00
N PHE A 139 19.24 8.21 13.36
CA PHE A 139 19.42 7.68 14.71
C PHE A 139 20.90 7.43 15.04
N ASP A 140 21.20 7.27 16.34
CA ASP A 140 22.51 6.83 16.82
C ASP A 140 22.65 5.31 16.66
N ALA A 141 23.49 4.88 15.74
CA ALA A 141 23.80 3.47 15.49
C ALA A 141 25.08 2.98 16.20
N SER A 142 25.69 3.77 17.07
CA SER A 142 26.99 3.45 17.69
C SER A 142 26.97 2.11 18.45
N ALA A 143 25.85 1.77 19.08
CA ALA A 143 25.65 0.51 19.79
C ALA A 143 25.14 -0.65 18.92
N LEU A 144 24.89 -0.40 17.62
CA LEU A 144 24.21 -1.35 16.71
C LEU A 144 25.18 -2.08 15.78
N LYS A 145 26.45 -2.10 16.09
CA LYS A 145 27.47 -2.79 15.26
C LYS A 145 27.11 -4.25 15.02
N GLY A 146 27.04 -4.64 13.76
CA GLY A 146 26.68 -6.00 13.33
C GLY A 146 25.17 -6.30 13.35
N THR A 147 24.32 -5.31 13.65
CA THR A 147 22.86 -5.46 13.52
C THR A 147 22.42 -5.37 12.07
N THR A 148 21.52 -6.24 11.68
CA THR A 148 20.84 -6.16 10.38
C THR A 148 19.45 -5.63 10.58
N THR A 149 19.07 -4.59 9.85
CA THR A 149 17.77 -3.95 9.94
C THR A 149 16.94 -4.18 8.69
N VAL A 150 15.64 -4.01 8.81
CA VAL A 150 14.68 -3.94 7.69
C VAL A 150 13.68 -2.83 8.02
N VAL A 151 13.20 -2.12 7.03
CA VAL A 151 12.16 -1.11 7.22
C VAL A 151 10.81 -1.72 6.85
N PHE A 152 9.80 -1.49 7.68
CA PHE A 152 8.41 -1.86 7.41
C PHE A 152 7.59 -0.59 7.22
N GLU A 153 6.77 -0.58 6.19
CA GLU A 153 5.92 0.56 5.84
C GLU A 153 4.45 0.18 5.85
N ASN A 154 3.63 1.17 6.14
CA ASN A 154 2.19 1.10 5.98
C ASN A 154 1.69 2.35 5.27
N LEU A 155 0.84 2.16 4.27
CA LEU A 155 0.15 3.23 3.57
C LEU A 155 -1.26 3.41 4.15
N TYR A 156 -1.65 4.64 4.37
CA TYR A 156 -2.97 5.03 4.88
C TYR A 156 -3.63 6.03 3.95
N GLU A 157 -4.93 5.91 3.78
CA GLU A 157 -5.81 6.93 3.22
C GLU A 157 -6.77 7.35 4.34
N GLY A 158 -6.59 8.54 4.93
CA GLY A 158 -7.21 8.90 6.20
C GLY A 158 -6.88 7.86 7.28
N ASP A 159 -7.89 7.32 7.96
CA ASP A 159 -7.72 6.29 8.99
C ASP A 159 -7.64 4.86 8.43
N ARG A 160 -7.83 4.68 7.12
CA ARG A 160 -7.82 3.37 6.48
C ARG A 160 -6.39 2.95 6.14
N LYS A 161 -5.95 1.86 6.75
CA LYS A 161 -4.71 1.19 6.38
C LYS A 161 -4.92 0.42 5.09
N SER A 162 -4.14 0.71 4.04
CA SER A 162 -4.07 -0.15 2.87
C SER A 162 -3.42 -1.47 3.25
N VAL A 163 -3.98 -2.57 2.77
CA VAL A 163 -3.38 -3.90 2.96
C VAL A 163 -2.19 -4.00 2.02
N VAL A 164 -0.99 -4.05 2.58
CA VAL A 164 0.29 -4.10 1.89
C VAL A 164 1.01 -5.39 2.24
#